data_fec781f68243bab7143df1ad03e3a1a8
#
_entry.id   fec781f68243bab7143df1ad03e3a1a8
#
_cell.length_a   1.000
_cell.length_b   1.000
_cell.length_c   1.000
_cell.angle_alpha   90.00
_cell.angle_beta   90.00
_cell.angle_gamma   90.00
#
_symmetry.space_group_name_H-M   'P 1'
#
loop_
_entity.id
_entity.type
_entity.pdbx_description
1 polymer ?
#
loop_
_entity_poly.entity_id
_entity_poly.type
_entity_poly.pdbx_seq_one_letter_code
_entity_poly.pdbx_strand_id
1 'polypeptide(L)'
;MKKILCCILSLFCFVQILYSQQKEYKAYLVATAHFDTQWNWDVRESIDDYLHRTMVQNFWLFERFPNYIFNFESAQKYAWMKEYYPHEYELVKKYIKAGRWNVVGSAWEATDPNIPSSESFFRNVLLGQEFYKKEFGVKSNDIYLPDCFGFGYTLPTIAAHCGLIGFSTQKLQWRKNPYFGEKEKMPFKIGLWQGLDGARIMAVLDAGGYGTSYYYDDISINRRI
;
A
#
# COMPACT_ATOMS: atom_id res chain seq x y z
N MET A 1 -7.42 40.49 48.35
CA MET A 1 -8.03 39.19 48.03
C MET A 1 -8.56 39.11 46.58
N LYS A 2 -9.40 40.04 46.08
CA LYS A 2 -9.98 39.96 44.69
C LYS A 2 -8.89 39.91 43.58
N LYS A 3 -7.80 40.65 43.67
CA LYS A 3 -6.72 40.65 42.66
C LYS A 3 -5.96 39.31 42.59
N ILE A 4 -5.74 38.67 43.76
CA ILE A 4 -5.08 37.35 43.82
C ILE A 4 -5.95 36.24 43.22
N LEU A 5 -7.25 36.31 43.46
CA LEU A 5 -8.21 35.35 42.88
C LEU A 5 -8.29 35.48 41.37
N CYS A 6 -8.25 36.69 40.77
CA CYS A 6 -8.17 36.90 39.33
C CYS A 6 -6.89 36.32 38.70
N CYS A 7 -5.74 36.50 39.38
CA CYS A 7 -4.48 35.93 38.87
C CYS A 7 -4.46 34.39 38.92
N ILE A 8 -5.07 33.77 39.92
CA ILE A 8 -5.19 32.30 40.02
C ILE A 8 -6.14 31.78 38.96
N LEU A 9 -7.27 32.44 38.71
CA LEU A 9 -8.20 32.06 37.64
C LEU A 9 -7.58 32.18 36.23
N SER A 10 -6.85 33.28 35.97
CA SER A 10 -6.17 33.45 34.67
C SER A 10 -5.04 32.43 34.47
N LEU A 11 -4.30 32.07 35.51
CA LEU A 11 -3.27 31.00 35.45
C LEU A 11 -3.92 29.63 35.17
N PHE A 12 -5.06 29.34 35.80
CA PHE A 12 -5.81 28.10 35.58
C PHE A 12 -6.36 27.98 34.16
N CYS A 13 -6.87 29.09 33.60
CA CYS A 13 -7.30 29.14 32.22
C CYS A 13 -6.12 28.98 31.23
N PHE A 14 -4.98 29.57 31.53
CA PHE A 14 -3.76 29.41 30.70
C PHE A 14 -3.24 27.96 30.69
N VAL A 15 -3.27 27.30 31.84
CA VAL A 15 -2.87 25.88 31.96
C VAL A 15 -3.83 24.98 31.19
N GLN A 16 -5.13 25.26 31.23
CA GLN A 16 -6.12 24.50 30.45
C GLN A 16 -5.97 24.71 28.94
N ILE A 17 -5.62 25.90 28.48
CA ILE A 17 -5.35 26.19 27.07
C ILE A 17 -4.10 25.43 26.59
N LEU A 18 -3.06 25.32 27.42
CA LEU A 18 -1.85 24.54 27.10
C LEU A 18 -2.10 23.03 27.04
N TYR A 19 -3.02 22.51 27.86
CA TYR A 19 -3.42 21.09 27.80
C TYR A 19 -4.34 20.77 26.60
N SER A 20 -5.07 21.78 26.07
CA SER A 20 -6.02 21.61 24.97
C SER A 20 -5.38 21.51 23.59
N GLN A 21 -4.07 21.69 23.44
CA GLN A 21 -3.37 21.68 22.15
C GLN A 21 -2.47 20.46 21.90
N GLN A 22 -2.67 19.37 22.62
CA GLN A 22 -1.98 18.14 22.28
C GLN A 22 -2.61 17.56 21.01
N LYS A 23 -2.02 17.89 19.87
CA LYS A 23 -2.40 17.37 18.55
C LYS A 23 -2.17 15.86 18.58
N GLU A 24 -3.24 15.10 18.59
CA GLU A 24 -3.14 13.63 18.51
C GLU A 24 -2.68 13.27 17.10
N TYR A 25 -1.47 12.76 16.98
CA TYR A 25 -0.95 12.24 15.73
C TYR A 25 -1.33 10.76 15.61
N LYS A 26 -1.84 10.38 14.44
CA LYS A 26 -2.17 8.97 14.11
C LYS A 26 -1.17 8.46 13.09
N ALA A 27 -0.52 7.35 13.40
CA ALA A 27 0.29 6.59 12.46
C ALA A 27 -0.54 5.42 11.91
N TYR A 28 -0.55 5.26 10.59
CA TYR A 28 -1.18 4.13 9.92
C TYR A 28 -0.09 3.20 9.41
N LEU A 29 -0.06 1.98 9.93
CA LEU A 29 0.84 0.93 9.49
C LEU A 29 0.10 0.03 8.52
N VAL A 30 0.58 -0.04 7.29
CA VAL A 30 -0.03 -0.81 6.22
C VAL A 30 0.88 -2.00 5.92
N ALA A 31 0.48 -3.20 6.33
CA ALA A 31 1.24 -4.41 6.03
C ALA A 31 0.99 -4.83 4.58
N THR A 32 2.08 -4.99 3.83
CA THR A 32 2.07 -5.45 2.44
C THR A 32 3.19 -6.47 2.22
N ALA A 33 3.09 -7.26 1.16
CA ALA A 33 4.20 -8.00 0.61
C ALA A 33 4.26 -7.79 -0.89
N HIS A 34 5.47 -7.71 -1.40
CA HIS A 34 5.75 -7.69 -2.82
C HIS A 34 6.92 -8.63 -3.07
N PHE A 35 6.79 -9.49 -4.06
CA PHE A 35 7.88 -10.29 -4.59
C PHE A 35 7.72 -10.42 -6.11
N ASP A 36 8.86 -10.47 -6.78
CA ASP A 36 8.88 -10.68 -8.22
C ASP A 36 8.37 -12.07 -8.56
N THR A 37 7.57 -12.13 -9.64
CA THR A 37 7.13 -13.40 -10.23
C THR A 37 8.30 -14.27 -10.63
N GLN A 38 9.37 -13.61 -11.08
CA GLN A 38 10.67 -14.20 -11.40
C GLN A 38 11.73 -13.10 -11.35
N TRP A 39 12.90 -13.39 -10.78
CA TRP A 39 14.05 -12.48 -10.77
C TRP A 39 15.37 -13.25 -10.72
N ASN A 40 16.03 -13.37 -9.54
CA ASN A 40 17.19 -14.24 -9.32
C ASN A 40 16.81 -15.69 -9.03
N TRP A 41 15.54 -16.01 -9.14
CA TRP A 41 14.90 -17.30 -8.96
C TRP A 41 13.85 -17.51 -10.05
N ASP A 42 13.39 -18.73 -10.22
CA ASP A 42 12.39 -19.09 -11.20
C ASP A 42 10.93 -18.98 -10.64
N VAL A 43 9.97 -19.16 -11.53
CA VAL A 43 8.53 -19.13 -11.18
C VAL A 43 8.18 -20.23 -10.17
N ARG A 44 8.85 -21.36 -10.25
CA ARG A 44 8.60 -22.48 -9.35
C ARG A 44 8.99 -22.13 -7.92
N GLU A 45 10.15 -21.51 -7.73
CA GLU A 45 10.57 -21.03 -6.42
C GLU A 45 9.64 -19.94 -5.89
N SER A 46 9.12 -19.06 -6.76
CA SER A 46 8.12 -18.09 -6.39
C SER A 46 6.86 -18.75 -5.81
N ILE A 47 6.41 -19.87 -6.40
CA ILE A 47 5.25 -20.62 -5.94
C ILE A 47 5.57 -21.42 -4.68
N ASP A 48 6.64 -22.21 -4.71
CA ASP A 48 6.95 -23.21 -3.68
C ASP A 48 7.44 -22.56 -2.37
N ASP A 49 8.15 -21.42 -2.44
CA ASP A 49 8.69 -20.74 -1.26
C ASP A 49 7.97 -19.41 -0.97
N TYR A 50 8.10 -18.41 -1.84
CA TYR A 50 7.64 -17.05 -1.52
C TYR A 50 6.14 -16.97 -1.32
N LEU A 51 5.35 -17.59 -2.18
CA LEU A 51 3.90 -17.56 -2.10
C LEU A 51 3.40 -18.34 -0.89
N HIS A 52 3.92 -19.56 -0.69
CA HIS A 52 3.57 -20.40 0.44
C HIS A 52 3.91 -19.73 1.78
N ARG A 53 5.12 -19.19 1.88
CA ARG A 53 5.58 -18.47 3.08
C ARG A 53 4.72 -17.24 3.36
N THR A 54 4.33 -16.49 2.33
CA THR A 54 3.44 -15.33 2.46
C THR A 54 2.11 -15.73 3.09
N MET A 55 1.49 -16.83 2.66
CA MET A 55 0.25 -17.31 3.24
C MET A 55 0.42 -17.73 4.70
N VAL A 56 1.35 -18.62 4.98
CA VAL A 56 1.55 -19.20 6.32
C VAL A 56 1.90 -18.15 7.36
N GLN A 57 2.80 -17.22 7.03
CA GLN A 57 3.18 -16.14 7.94
C GLN A 57 1.99 -15.22 8.25
N ASN A 58 1.18 -14.87 7.25
CA ASN A 58 0.03 -14.03 7.46
C ASN A 58 -1.08 -14.74 8.24
N PHE A 59 -1.31 -16.04 8.04
CA PHE A 59 -2.26 -16.80 8.86
C PHE A 59 -1.86 -16.78 10.32
N TRP A 60 -0.57 -16.99 10.63
CA TRP A 60 -0.04 -16.90 11.98
C TRP A 60 -0.22 -15.50 12.59
N LEU A 61 -0.02 -14.42 11.81
CA LEU A 61 -0.24 -13.05 12.25
C LEU A 61 -1.73 -12.76 12.52
N PHE A 62 -2.63 -13.26 11.69
CA PHE A 62 -4.07 -13.10 11.90
C PHE A 62 -4.57 -13.76 13.18
N GLU A 63 -4.02 -14.91 13.54
CA GLU A 63 -4.39 -15.60 14.78
C GLU A 63 -3.91 -14.85 16.03
N ARG A 64 -2.73 -14.24 15.97
CA ARG A 64 -2.13 -13.55 17.13
C ARG A 64 -2.58 -12.11 17.30
N PHE A 65 -2.86 -11.42 16.21
CA PHE A 65 -3.14 -9.98 16.24
C PHE A 65 -4.52 -9.68 15.63
N PRO A 66 -5.55 -9.50 16.45
CA PRO A 66 -6.93 -9.31 15.98
C PRO A 66 -7.12 -8.13 15.02
N ASN A 67 -6.33 -7.08 15.19
CA ASN A 67 -6.40 -5.86 14.38
C ASN A 67 -5.45 -5.87 13.17
N TYR A 68 -4.69 -6.95 12.97
CA TYR A 68 -3.77 -7.05 11.84
C TYR A 68 -4.53 -7.16 10.53
N ILE A 69 -4.17 -6.32 9.56
CA ILE A 69 -4.70 -6.31 8.19
C ILE A 69 -3.53 -6.43 7.24
N PHE A 70 -3.67 -7.30 6.24
CA PHE A 70 -2.67 -7.53 5.21
C PHE A 70 -3.19 -7.15 3.85
N ASN A 71 -2.34 -6.58 3.00
CA ASN A 71 -2.66 -6.17 1.65
C ASN A 71 -1.73 -6.90 0.68
N PHE A 72 -2.30 -7.55 -0.32
CA PHE A 72 -1.53 -8.35 -1.26
C PHE A 72 -2.00 -8.13 -2.69
N GLU A 73 -1.05 -8.01 -3.59
CA GLU A 73 -1.26 -7.66 -4.99
C GLU A 73 -1.22 -8.88 -5.92
N SER A 74 -1.60 -8.63 -7.19
CA SER A 74 -1.43 -9.53 -8.33
C SER A 74 -2.39 -10.73 -8.34
N ALA A 75 -3.36 -10.66 -9.24
CA ALA A 75 -4.31 -11.75 -9.44
C ALA A 75 -3.62 -13.06 -9.85
N GLN A 76 -2.48 -13.00 -10.55
CA GLN A 76 -1.66 -14.16 -10.89
C GLN A 76 -1.24 -14.95 -9.65
N LYS A 77 -0.82 -14.26 -8.59
CA LYS A 77 -0.39 -14.89 -7.34
C LYS A 77 -1.55 -15.62 -6.66
N TYR A 78 -2.74 -15.01 -6.67
CA TYR A 78 -3.96 -15.68 -6.17
C TYR A 78 -4.40 -16.87 -7.05
N ALA A 79 -4.20 -16.78 -8.38
CA ALA A 79 -4.45 -17.91 -9.26
C ALA A 79 -3.53 -19.09 -8.93
N TRP A 80 -2.26 -18.83 -8.64
CA TRP A 80 -1.33 -19.86 -8.15
C TRP A 80 -1.70 -20.40 -6.78
N MET A 81 -2.14 -19.56 -5.84
CA MET A 81 -2.67 -20.07 -4.56
C MET A 81 -3.82 -21.05 -4.78
N LYS A 82 -4.75 -20.71 -5.69
CA LYS A 82 -5.89 -21.57 -6.03
C LYS A 82 -5.46 -22.90 -6.65
N GLU A 83 -4.46 -22.87 -7.52
CA GLU A 83 -3.99 -24.05 -8.27
C GLU A 83 -3.12 -24.98 -7.40
N TYR A 84 -2.16 -24.42 -6.68
CA TYR A 84 -1.13 -25.20 -5.99
C TYR A 84 -1.41 -25.39 -4.50
N TYR A 85 -2.21 -24.52 -3.87
CA TYR A 85 -2.53 -24.50 -2.44
C TYR A 85 -4.04 -24.35 -2.18
N PRO A 86 -4.88 -25.22 -2.72
CA PRO A 86 -6.35 -25.04 -2.68
C PRO A 86 -6.90 -24.99 -1.24
N HIS A 87 -6.29 -25.66 -0.29
CA HIS A 87 -6.71 -25.63 1.11
C HIS A 87 -6.42 -24.25 1.75
N GLU A 88 -5.20 -23.75 1.60
CA GLU A 88 -4.77 -22.43 2.05
C GLU A 88 -5.53 -21.32 1.34
N TYR A 89 -5.88 -21.50 0.07
CA TYR A 89 -6.69 -20.56 -0.70
C TYR A 89 -8.08 -20.34 -0.10
N GLU A 90 -8.72 -21.38 0.44
CA GLU A 90 -9.99 -21.23 1.16
C GLU A 90 -9.82 -20.41 2.45
N LEU A 91 -8.69 -20.52 3.14
CA LEU A 91 -8.37 -19.63 4.26
C LEU A 91 -8.16 -18.19 3.82
N VAL A 92 -7.46 -17.95 2.71
CA VAL A 92 -7.31 -16.61 2.11
C VAL A 92 -8.68 -16.01 1.82
N LYS A 93 -9.60 -16.74 1.18
CA LYS A 93 -10.99 -16.30 0.93
C LYS A 93 -11.73 -15.94 2.20
N LYS A 94 -11.56 -16.75 3.26
CA LYS A 94 -12.14 -16.45 4.57
C LYS A 94 -11.63 -15.13 5.14
N TYR A 95 -10.31 -14.87 5.08
CA TYR A 95 -9.73 -13.63 5.57
C TYR A 95 -10.08 -12.42 4.70
N ILE A 96 -10.21 -12.59 3.38
CA ILE A 96 -10.73 -11.54 2.48
C ILE A 96 -12.17 -11.18 2.88
N LYS A 97 -13.03 -12.16 3.06
CA LYS A 97 -14.42 -11.95 3.49
C LYS A 97 -14.52 -11.27 4.86
N ALA A 98 -13.57 -11.55 5.75
CA ALA A 98 -13.49 -10.93 7.07
C ALA A 98 -12.88 -9.49 7.04
N GLY A 99 -12.46 -8.98 5.89
CA GLY A 99 -11.80 -7.67 5.75
C GLY A 99 -10.41 -7.60 6.36
N ARG A 100 -9.77 -8.74 6.57
CA ARG A 100 -8.42 -8.85 7.16
C ARG A 100 -7.31 -9.07 6.14
N TRP A 101 -7.67 -9.53 4.96
CA TRP A 101 -6.80 -9.65 3.80
C TRP A 101 -7.43 -8.86 2.65
N ASN A 102 -6.76 -7.81 2.20
CA ASN A 102 -7.25 -6.98 1.11
C ASN A 102 -6.52 -7.33 -0.19
N VAL A 103 -7.27 -7.41 -1.27
CA VAL A 103 -6.72 -7.45 -2.62
C VAL A 103 -6.41 -6.03 -3.07
N VAL A 104 -5.19 -5.77 -3.51
CA VAL A 104 -4.72 -4.46 -3.94
C VAL A 104 -4.06 -4.53 -5.31
N GLY A 105 -3.80 -3.38 -5.92
CA GLY A 105 -3.03 -3.28 -7.15
C GLY A 105 -3.81 -3.51 -8.45
N SER A 106 -5.05 -3.92 -8.38
CA SER A 106 -6.03 -4.07 -9.49
C SER A 106 -5.61 -4.93 -10.70
N ALA A 107 -4.33 -5.19 -10.88
CA ALA A 107 -3.78 -5.81 -12.08
C ALA A 107 -3.73 -7.35 -11.99
N TRP A 108 -3.67 -8.00 -13.15
CA TRP A 108 -3.32 -9.42 -13.22
C TRP A 108 -1.93 -9.66 -12.65
N GLU A 109 -0.94 -8.86 -13.11
CA GLU A 109 0.42 -8.87 -12.57
C GLU A 109 0.99 -7.45 -12.53
N ALA A 110 1.90 -7.17 -11.59
CA ALA A 110 2.66 -5.94 -11.57
C ALA A 110 3.44 -5.77 -12.90
N THR A 111 3.42 -4.59 -13.46
CA THR A 111 4.03 -4.32 -14.76
C THR A 111 4.82 -3.01 -14.72
N ASP A 112 5.89 -2.94 -15.51
CA ASP A 112 6.52 -1.66 -15.81
C ASP A 112 5.51 -0.75 -16.53
N PRO A 113 5.20 0.44 -16.04
CA PRO A 113 4.17 1.28 -16.62
C PRO A 113 4.60 2.05 -17.87
N ASN A 114 5.88 1.99 -18.25
CA ASN A 114 6.44 2.76 -19.38
C ASN A 114 6.68 1.91 -20.64
N ILE A 115 6.75 0.59 -20.51
CA ILE A 115 7.10 -0.31 -21.62
C ILE A 115 5.86 -0.85 -22.35
N PRO A 116 4.82 -1.37 -21.66
CA PRO A 116 3.66 -1.92 -22.34
C PRO A 116 2.81 -0.83 -23.02
N SER A 117 2.09 -1.23 -24.06
CA SER A 117 1.09 -0.34 -24.66
C SER A 117 -0.04 -0.02 -23.67
N SER A 118 -0.73 1.11 -23.87
CA SER A 118 -1.90 1.46 -23.06
C SER A 118 -2.96 0.35 -23.10
N GLU A 119 -3.18 -0.29 -24.25
CA GLU A 119 -4.10 -1.42 -24.40
C GLU A 119 -3.70 -2.59 -23.49
N SER A 120 -2.42 -2.95 -23.45
CA SER A 120 -1.93 -4.02 -22.57
C SER A 120 -2.15 -3.68 -21.11
N PHE A 121 -1.97 -2.40 -20.75
CA PHE A 121 -2.19 -1.94 -19.37
C PHE A 121 -3.67 -2.05 -18.97
N PHE A 122 -4.58 -1.59 -19.84
CA PHE A 122 -6.03 -1.74 -19.61
C PHE A 122 -6.44 -3.20 -19.47
N ARG A 123 -5.93 -4.09 -20.31
CA ARG A 123 -6.23 -5.53 -20.23
C ARG A 123 -5.70 -6.14 -18.93
N ASN A 124 -4.50 -5.76 -18.51
CA ASN A 124 -3.90 -6.24 -17.27
C ASN A 124 -4.80 -5.90 -16.05
N VAL A 125 -5.30 -4.65 -16.01
CA VAL A 125 -6.25 -4.22 -14.97
C VAL A 125 -7.60 -4.95 -15.10
N LEU A 126 -8.14 -5.06 -16.32
CA LEU A 126 -9.41 -5.74 -16.56
C LEU A 126 -9.38 -7.20 -16.06
N LEU A 127 -8.37 -7.95 -16.46
CA LEU A 127 -8.21 -9.36 -16.06
C LEU A 127 -8.05 -9.52 -14.55
N GLY A 128 -7.27 -8.64 -13.91
CA GLY A 128 -7.12 -8.66 -12.46
C GLY A 128 -8.43 -8.38 -11.73
N GLN A 129 -9.15 -7.35 -12.16
CA GLN A 129 -10.46 -7.00 -11.59
C GLN A 129 -11.53 -8.08 -11.80
N GLU A 130 -11.55 -8.70 -12.98
CA GLU A 130 -12.46 -9.82 -13.26
C GLU A 130 -12.18 -11.01 -12.36
N PHE A 131 -10.91 -11.36 -12.16
CA PHE A 131 -10.51 -12.41 -11.24
C PHE A 131 -10.95 -12.11 -9.81
N TYR A 132 -10.65 -10.92 -9.29
CA TYR A 132 -11.03 -10.54 -7.92
C TYR A 132 -12.54 -10.54 -7.72
N LYS A 133 -13.28 -10.03 -8.68
CA LYS A 133 -14.75 -10.05 -8.64
C LYS A 133 -15.31 -11.48 -8.66
N LYS A 134 -14.77 -12.33 -9.53
CA LYS A 134 -15.23 -13.73 -9.68
C LYS A 134 -14.90 -14.57 -8.45
N GLU A 135 -13.68 -14.47 -7.93
CA GLU A 135 -13.21 -15.34 -6.86
C GLU A 135 -13.61 -14.86 -5.46
N PHE A 136 -13.65 -13.54 -5.25
CA PHE A 136 -13.82 -12.94 -3.93
C PHE A 136 -15.03 -12.03 -3.80
N GLY A 137 -15.68 -11.67 -4.91
CA GLY A 137 -16.79 -10.71 -4.92
C GLY A 137 -16.38 -9.25 -4.64
N VAL A 138 -15.07 -8.95 -4.69
CA VAL A 138 -14.51 -7.62 -4.39
C VAL A 138 -13.79 -7.02 -5.59
N LYS A 139 -13.47 -5.73 -5.51
CA LYS A 139 -12.63 -5.00 -6.46
C LYS A 139 -11.51 -4.30 -5.71
N SER A 140 -10.35 -4.18 -6.34
CA SER A 140 -9.33 -3.22 -5.91
C SER A 140 -9.62 -1.84 -6.52
N ASN A 141 -9.21 -0.79 -5.82
CA ASN A 141 -9.46 0.59 -6.24
C ASN A 141 -8.18 1.37 -6.55
N ASP A 142 -7.05 0.69 -6.62
CA ASP A 142 -5.73 1.30 -6.73
C ASP A 142 -4.84 0.59 -7.75
N ILE A 143 -3.79 1.29 -8.14
CA ILE A 143 -2.61 0.73 -8.78
C ILE A 143 -1.51 0.70 -7.72
N TYR A 144 -0.96 -0.48 -7.45
CA TYR A 144 0.16 -0.68 -6.54
C TYR A 144 1.36 -1.21 -7.31
N LEU A 145 2.37 -0.36 -7.50
CA LEU A 145 3.60 -0.66 -8.23
C LEU A 145 4.81 -0.24 -7.39
N PRO A 146 5.16 -1.01 -6.35
CA PRO A 146 6.18 -0.60 -5.39
C PRO A 146 7.59 -0.65 -5.95
N ASP A 147 7.85 -1.45 -6.99
CA ASP A 147 9.19 -1.68 -7.53
C ASP A 147 9.42 -1.14 -8.94
N CYS A 148 8.63 -0.18 -9.40
CA CYS A 148 8.81 0.45 -10.70
C CYS A 148 9.69 1.71 -10.61
N PHE A 149 10.48 1.97 -11.64
CA PHE A 149 11.56 2.96 -11.65
C PHE A 149 11.19 4.27 -12.36
N GLY A 150 9.92 4.52 -12.56
CA GLY A 150 9.39 5.72 -13.17
C GLY A 150 7.99 5.49 -13.70
N PHE A 151 7.24 6.58 -13.90
CA PHE A 151 5.83 6.52 -14.27
C PHE A 151 5.53 7.59 -15.32
N GLY A 152 4.89 7.18 -16.40
CA GLY A 152 4.42 8.09 -17.43
C GLY A 152 3.27 8.96 -16.94
N TYR A 153 3.19 10.18 -17.46
CA TYR A 153 2.14 11.17 -17.14
C TYR A 153 0.72 10.72 -17.58
N THR A 154 0.62 9.68 -18.38
CA THR A 154 -0.66 9.06 -18.80
C THR A 154 -1.25 8.11 -17.75
N LEU A 155 -0.48 7.68 -16.75
CA LEU A 155 -0.92 6.70 -15.76
C LEU A 155 -2.18 7.15 -14.97
N PRO A 156 -2.32 8.40 -14.52
CA PRO A 156 -3.53 8.86 -13.85
C PRO A 156 -4.77 8.79 -14.74
N THR A 157 -4.64 9.14 -16.03
CA THR A 157 -5.70 8.99 -17.03
C THR A 157 -6.13 7.53 -17.15
N ILE A 158 -5.19 6.62 -17.35
CA ILE A 158 -5.48 5.18 -17.47
C ILE A 158 -6.16 4.67 -16.19
N ALA A 159 -5.62 5.00 -15.02
CA ALA A 159 -6.20 4.59 -13.74
C ALA A 159 -7.66 5.06 -13.59
N ALA A 160 -7.92 6.35 -13.84
CA ALA A 160 -9.26 6.93 -13.73
C ALA A 160 -10.25 6.27 -14.72
N HIS A 161 -9.84 6.01 -15.96
CA HIS A 161 -10.65 5.31 -16.96
C HIS A 161 -10.90 3.84 -16.61
N CYS A 162 -10.03 3.21 -15.80
CA CYS A 162 -10.29 1.90 -15.19
C CYS A 162 -11.20 1.97 -13.95
N GLY A 163 -11.65 3.17 -13.54
CA GLY A 163 -12.43 3.38 -12.33
C GLY A 163 -11.62 3.29 -11.04
N LEU A 164 -10.30 3.45 -11.11
CA LEU A 164 -9.39 3.44 -9.98
C LEU A 164 -9.20 4.85 -9.44
N ILE A 165 -9.02 4.96 -8.13
CA ILE A 165 -8.92 6.25 -7.42
C ILE A 165 -7.59 6.47 -6.74
N GLY A 166 -6.74 5.44 -6.67
CA GLY A 166 -5.48 5.44 -5.94
C GLY A 166 -4.30 4.90 -6.74
N PHE A 167 -3.12 5.35 -6.33
CA PHE A 167 -1.84 4.87 -6.80
C PHE A 167 -0.84 4.89 -5.66
N SER A 168 -0.02 3.85 -5.53
CA SER A 168 1.11 3.89 -4.59
C SER A 168 2.37 3.21 -5.13
N THR A 169 3.51 3.79 -4.76
CA THR A 169 4.86 3.31 -5.06
C THR A 169 5.84 3.69 -3.97
N GLN A 170 7.05 3.13 -4.00
CA GLN A 170 8.11 3.45 -3.04
C GLN A 170 9.50 3.59 -3.67
N LYS A 171 9.65 3.25 -4.95
CA LYS A 171 10.98 3.14 -5.59
C LYS A 171 11.56 4.48 -6.06
N LEU A 172 10.76 5.55 -6.09
CA LEU A 172 11.19 6.86 -6.61
C LEU A 172 12.32 7.51 -5.80
N GLN A 173 12.50 7.12 -4.53
CA GLN A 173 13.62 7.62 -3.70
C GLN A 173 14.88 6.75 -3.73
N TRP A 174 14.94 5.74 -4.58
CA TRP A 174 16.08 4.85 -4.58
C TRP A 174 17.34 5.56 -5.12
N ARG A 175 18.16 6.01 -4.21
CA ARG A 175 19.33 6.89 -4.43
C ARG A 175 20.43 6.30 -5.32
N LYS A 176 20.38 5.01 -5.62
CA LYS A 176 21.38 4.31 -6.45
C LYS A 176 20.97 4.20 -7.91
N ASN A 177 19.81 4.73 -8.30
CA ASN A 177 19.42 4.71 -9.69
C ASN A 177 20.18 5.77 -10.47
N PRO A 178 21.08 5.38 -11.41
CA PRO A 178 21.88 6.33 -12.18
C PRO A 178 21.04 7.18 -13.13
N TYR A 179 19.78 6.83 -13.36
CA TYR A 179 18.87 7.58 -14.23
C TYR A 179 18.12 8.71 -13.49
N PHE A 180 18.13 8.72 -12.16
CA PHE A 180 17.60 9.81 -11.36
C PHE A 180 18.77 10.62 -10.81
N GLY A 181 18.98 11.82 -11.34
CA GLY A 181 20.02 12.72 -10.85
C GLY A 181 19.85 13.00 -9.35
N GLU A 182 20.96 13.25 -8.67
CA GLU A 182 21.02 13.46 -7.21
C GLU A 182 20.12 14.56 -6.65
N LYS A 183 19.41 15.31 -7.50
CA LYS A 183 18.67 16.53 -7.14
C LYS A 183 17.18 16.49 -7.42
N GLU A 184 16.63 15.44 -8.02
CA GLU A 184 15.19 15.38 -8.28
C GLU A 184 14.46 15.02 -6.99
N LYS A 185 13.88 16.04 -6.38
CA LYS A 185 12.98 15.83 -5.24
C LYS A 185 11.62 15.37 -5.76
N MET A 186 11.05 14.36 -5.10
CA MET A 186 9.66 14.03 -5.37
C MET A 186 8.76 15.26 -5.21
N PRO A 187 7.81 15.46 -6.12
CA PRO A 187 6.94 16.61 -6.10
C PRO A 187 6.09 16.68 -4.82
N PHE A 188 5.71 15.52 -4.28
CA PHE A 188 4.97 15.36 -3.02
C PHE A 188 5.11 13.92 -2.51
N LYS A 189 4.78 13.69 -1.24
CA LYS A 189 4.70 12.33 -0.68
C LYS A 189 3.31 11.72 -0.84
N ILE A 190 2.28 12.49 -0.54
CA ILE A 190 0.87 12.13 -0.71
C ILE A 190 0.17 13.33 -1.34
N GLY A 191 -0.58 13.11 -2.42
CA GLY A 191 -1.26 14.21 -3.12
C GLY A 191 -2.09 13.74 -4.30
N LEU A 192 -2.73 14.70 -4.97
CA LEU A 192 -3.48 14.44 -6.18
C LEU A 192 -2.52 14.44 -7.38
N TRP A 193 -2.59 13.39 -8.18
CA TRP A 193 -1.90 13.28 -9.45
C TRP A 193 -2.90 13.43 -10.59
N GLN A 194 -2.70 14.43 -11.43
CA GLN A 194 -3.60 14.75 -12.55
C GLN A 194 -3.01 14.29 -13.87
N GLY A 195 -3.82 13.61 -14.65
CA GLY A 195 -3.51 13.21 -16.03
C GLY A 195 -3.75 14.36 -17.03
N LEU A 196 -3.39 14.10 -18.28
CA LEU A 196 -3.50 15.09 -19.37
C LEU A 196 -4.95 15.48 -19.70
N ASP A 197 -5.88 14.57 -19.48
CA ASP A 197 -7.32 14.76 -19.69
C ASP A 197 -8.02 15.44 -18.50
N GLY A 198 -7.25 15.82 -17.46
CA GLY A 198 -7.77 16.40 -16.23
C GLY A 198 -8.25 15.37 -15.20
N ALA A 199 -8.26 14.07 -15.52
CA ALA A 199 -8.57 13.02 -14.56
C ALA A 199 -7.59 13.02 -13.39
N ARG A 200 -8.05 12.69 -12.18
CA ARG A 200 -7.26 12.78 -10.95
C ARG A 200 -7.39 11.51 -10.14
N ILE A 201 -6.25 11.10 -9.58
CA ILE A 201 -6.18 10.01 -8.59
C ILE A 201 -5.39 10.47 -7.38
N MET A 202 -5.61 9.85 -6.22
CA MET A 202 -4.76 10.03 -5.06
C MET A 202 -3.47 9.23 -5.25
N ALA A 203 -2.31 9.85 -5.09
CA ALA A 203 -1.02 9.19 -5.23
C ALA A 203 -0.22 9.25 -3.94
N VAL A 204 0.37 8.11 -3.57
CA VAL A 204 1.36 7.96 -2.50
C VAL A 204 2.68 7.57 -3.16
N LEU A 205 3.64 8.49 -3.17
CA LEU A 205 4.92 8.35 -3.88
C LEU A 205 6.05 7.87 -2.96
N ASP A 206 5.86 7.95 -1.66
CA ASP A 206 6.82 7.55 -0.64
C ASP A 206 6.09 6.83 0.50
N ALA A 207 5.79 5.57 0.26
CA ALA A 207 5.15 4.70 1.26
C ALA A 207 6.16 4.05 2.23
N GLY A 208 7.42 4.45 2.17
CA GLY A 208 8.54 3.82 2.87
C GLY A 208 9.34 2.87 1.97
N GLY A 209 10.50 2.40 2.46
CA GLY A 209 11.37 1.51 1.70
C GLY A 209 11.11 0.02 1.99
N TYR A 210 11.71 -0.85 1.17
CA TYR A 210 11.76 -2.28 1.47
C TYR A 210 12.50 -2.55 2.77
N GLY A 211 12.03 -3.51 3.54
CA GLY A 211 12.64 -3.91 4.79
C GLY A 211 12.46 -2.89 5.92
N THR A 212 11.56 -1.94 5.78
CA THR A 212 11.13 -1.11 6.91
C THR A 212 10.30 -1.99 7.84
N SER A 213 10.94 -2.58 8.82
CA SER A 213 10.25 -3.26 9.91
C SER A 213 10.16 -2.30 11.09
N TYR A 214 8.94 -1.99 11.49
CA TYR A 214 8.68 -1.29 12.74
C TYR A 214 8.30 -2.33 13.78
N TYR A 215 9.12 -2.51 14.81
CA TYR A 215 8.67 -3.19 15.99
C TYR A 215 7.74 -2.24 16.76
N TYR A 216 6.70 -2.78 17.40
CA TYR A 216 5.73 -2.00 18.16
C TYR A 216 6.42 -1.06 19.16
N ASP A 217 7.51 -1.53 19.79
CA ASP A 217 8.31 -0.77 20.76
C ASP A 217 9.05 0.41 20.10
N ASP A 218 9.49 0.29 18.84
CA ASP A 218 10.16 1.36 18.10
C ASP A 218 9.24 2.55 17.82
N ILE A 219 7.95 2.28 17.59
CA ILE A 219 6.94 3.32 17.36
C ILE A 219 6.61 4.07 18.64
N SER A 220 6.60 3.38 19.78
CA SER A 220 6.34 3.98 21.08
C SER A 220 7.52 4.79 21.63
N ILE A 221 8.75 4.39 21.29
CA ILE A 221 10.01 4.99 21.77
C ILE A 221 10.46 6.15 20.86
N ASN A 222 10.36 5.98 19.54
CA ASN A 222 10.75 7.00 18.58
C ASN A 222 9.64 8.03 18.37
N ARG A 223 9.55 9.03 19.24
CA ARG A 223 8.68 10.21 19.10
C ARG A 223 8.99 11.09 17.85
N ARG A 224 9.59 10.53 16.81
CA ARG A 224 10.03 11.22 15.59
C ARG A 224 9.19 10.84 14.34
N ILE A 225 7.98 10.37 14.53
CA ILE A 225 7.02 10.25 13.45
C ILE A 225 6.16 11.52 13.40
#